data_fdcafd34b9cfd44d275bae72a7ef449c
#
_entry.id   fdcafd34b9cfd44d275bae72a7ef449c
#
_cell.length_a   1.000
_cell.length_b   1.000
_cell.length_c   1.000
_cell.angle_alpha   90.00
_cell.angle_beta   90.00
_cell.angle_gamma   90.00
#
_symmetry.space_group_name_H-M   'P 1'
#
loop_
_entity.id
_entity.type
_entity.pdbx_description
1 polymer ?
#
loop_
_entity_poly.entity_id
_entity_poly.type
_entity_poly.pdbx_seq_one_letter_code
_entity_poly.pdbx_strand_id
1 'polypeptide(L)'
;MDDPAPRLRALELWNEAMRFMNDDLDRAVALYSKSIEIFPTAEAYTFRGWAYNFLGRVDDAIRECKKAIEVDPGFGNPYNDIGAYLIAKGDLDEAVPWLEQAKQAPRYEPRHFPYMNLGRLYAAKGMMQQAIREFERALELQPGEPTCEGFLARLRALLN
;
A
#
# COMPACT_ATOMS: atom_id res chain seq x y z
N MET A 1 -17.56 18.39 -22.52
CA MET A 1 -17.53 18.54 -21.05
C MET A 1 -18.05 17.23 -20.49
N ASP A 2 -17.21 16.49 -19.79
CA ASP A 2 -17.59 15.18 -19.26
C ASP A 2 -18.68 15.33 -18.19
N ASP A 3 -19.70 14.49 -18.25
CA ASP A 3 -20.75 14.44 -17.24
C ASP A 3 -20.12 14.00 -15.88
N PRO A 4 -20.21 14.82 -14.81
CA PRO A 4 -19.64 14.46 -13.52
C PRO A 4 -20.42 13.38 -12.77
N ALA A 5 -21.64 13.06 -13.19
CA ALA A 5 -22.54 12.15 -12.48
C ALA A 5 -21.98 10.72 -12.33
N PRO A 6 -21.37 10.06 -13.34
CA PRO A 6 -20.79 8.73 -13.17
C PRO A 6 -19.66 8.72 -12.14
N ARG A 7 -18.80 9.72 -12.16
CA ARG A 7 -17.68 9.83 -11.21
C ARG A 7 -18.16 10.03 -9.77
N LEU A 8 -19.18 10.88 -9.57
CA LEU A 8 -19.78 11.09 -8.26
C LEU A 8 -20.45 9.81 -7.74
N ARG A 9 -21.18 9.11 -8.59
CA ARG A 9 -21.81 7.84 -8.21
C ARG A 9 -20.78 6.76 -7.85
N ALA A 10 -19.70 6.66 -8.61
CA ALA A 10 -18.60 5.74 -8.29
C ALA A 10 -17.97 6.07 -6.92
N LEU A 11 -17.77 7.36 -6.61
CA LEU A 11 -17.23 7.81 -5.32
C LEU A 11 -18.17 7.48 -4.16
N GLU A 12 -19.48 7.64 -4.32
CA GLU A 12 -20.47 7.25 -3.30
C GLU A 12 -20.38 5.76 -2.98
N LEU A 13 -20.29 4.91 -4.00
CA LEU A 13 -20.14 3.46 -3.85
C LEU A 13 -18.80 3.09 -3.18
N TRP A 14 -17.72 3.77 -3.54
CA TRP A 14 -16.43 3.62 -2.90
C TRP A 14 -16.49 3.97 -1.40
N ASN A 15 -17.10 5.11 -1.06
CA ASN A 15 -17.30 5.53 0.32
C ASN A 15 -18.19 4.53 1.11
N GLU A 16 -19.22 3.99 0.47
CA GLU A 16 -20.05 2.96 1.09
C GLU A 16 -19.24 1.69 1.35
N ALA A 17 -18.45 1.23 0.37
CA ALA A 17 -17.58 0.06 0.50
C ALA A 17 -16.63 0.16 1.69
N MET A 18 -16.06 1.34 1.93
CA MET A 18 -15.14 1.60 3.05
C MET A 18 -15.75 1.24 4.42
N ARG A 19 -17.07 1.40 4.58
CA ARG A 19 -17.77 1.09 5.84
C ARG A 19 -17.78 -0.40 6.15
N PHE A 20 -17.66 -1.26 5.13
CA PHE A 20 -17.72 -2.72 5.29
C PHE A 20 -16.33 -3.39 5.34
N MET A 21 -15.26 -2.64 5.22
CA MET A 21 -13.89 -3.19 5.23
C MET A 21 -13.52 -3.95 6.49
N ASN A 22 -14.16 -3.64 7.62
CA ASN A 22 -13.90 -4.32 8.89
C ASN A 22 -14.96 -5.38 9.24
N ASP A 23 -16.13 -5.35 8.60
CA ASP A 23 -17.28 -6.16 9.02
C ASP A 23 -17.72 -7.16 7.94
N ASP A 24 -17.72 -6.76 6.68
CA ASP A 24 -18.24 -7.57 5.56
C ASP A 24 -17.40 -7.33 4.31
N LEU A 25 -16.29 -8.04 4.19
CA LEU A 25 -15.36 -7.91 3.07
C LEU A 25 -15.97 -8.28 1.71
N ASP A 26 -16.87 -9.25 1.66
CA ASP A 26 -17.55 -9.64 0.41
C ASP A 26 -18.44 -8.51 -0.10
N ARG A 27 -19.14 -7.85 0.81
CA ARG A 27 -19.94 -6.66 0.49
C ARG A 27 -19.05 -5.49 0.05
N ALA A 28 -17.92 -5.28 0.72
CA ALA A 28 -16.95 -4.27 0.31
C ALA A 28 -16.46 -4.53 -1.12
N VAL A 29 -16.06 -5.75 -1.45
CA VAL A 29 -15.64 -6.16 -2.80
C VAL A 29 -16.75 -5.88 -3.83
N ALA A 30 -18.00 -6.25 -3.53
CA ALA A 30 -19.13 -6.02 -4.43
C ALA A 30 -19.35 -4.52 -4.71
N LEU A 31 -19.25 -3.67 -3.69
CA LEU A 31 -19.40 -2.22 -3.82
C LEU A 31 -18.25 -1.57 -4.59
N TYR A 32 -17.00 -1.95 -4.31
CA TYR A 32 -15.85 -1.50 -5.11
C TYR A 32 -15.98 -1.94 -6.57
N SER A 33 -16.47 -3.15 -6.82
CA SER A 33 -16.70 -3.65 -8.18
C SER A 33 -17.72 -2.82 -8.93
N LYS A 34 -18.83 -2.45 -8.30
CA LYS A 34 -19.83 -1.54 -8.89
C LYS A 34 -19.26 -0.15 -9.14
N SER A 35 -18.45 0.38 -8.21
CA SER A 35 -17.75 1.65 -8.40
C SER A 35 -16.87 1.63 -9.64
N ILE A 36 -16.08 0.57 -9.82
CA ILE A 36 -15.19 0.39 -10.97
C ILE A 36 -15.95 0.25 -12.29
N GLU A 37 -17.08 -0.47 -12.29
CA GLU A 37 -17.93 -0.61 -13.48
C GLU A 37 -18.49 0.72 -13.97
N ILE A 38 -18.83 1.63 -13.04
CA ILE A 38 -19.37 2.95 -13.36
C ILE A 38 -18.26 3.91 -13.80
N PHE A 39 -17.18 3.97 -13.02
CA PHE A 39 -16.04 4.85 -13.27
C PHE A 39 -14.78 4.27 -12.64
N PRO A 40 -13.87 3.65 -13.41
CA PRO A 40 -12.64 3.06 -12.88
C PRO A 40 -11.73 4.12 -12.26
N THR A 41 -11.29 3.89 -11.03
CA THR A 41 -10.32 4.73 -10.33
C THR A 41 -9.19 3.88 -9.73
N ALA A 42 -7.99 4.44 -9.63
CA ALA A 42 -6.86 3.76 -8.99
C ALA A 42 -7.17 3.44 -7.53
N GLU A 43 -7.88 4.34 -6.83
CA GLU A 43 -8.32 4.13 -5.46
C GLU A 43 -9.25 2.91 -5.32
N ALA A 44 -10.24 2.78 -6.19
CA ALA A 44 -11.20 1.67 -6.11
C ALA A 44 -10.52 0.31 -6.34
N TYR A 45 -9.61 0.22 -7.31
CA TYR A 45 -8.81 -0.98 -7.51
C TYR A 45 -7.90 -1.28 -6.31
N THR A 46 -7.20 -0.28 -5.77
CA THR A 46 -6.31 -0.44 -4.62
C THR A 46 -7.05 -0.95 -3.40
N PHE A 47 -8.20 -0.35 -3.07
CA PHE A 47 -9.00 -0.74 -1.92
C PHE A 47 -9.71 -2.09 -2.11
N ARG A 48 -10.13 -2.44 -3.32
CA ARG A 48 -10.59 -3.80 -3.61
C ARG A 48 -9.45 -4.81 -3.41
N GLY A 49 -8.23 -4.44 -3.78
CA GLY A 49 -7.03 -5.20 -3.48
C GLY A 49 -6.83 -5.43 -1.97
N TRP A 50 -7.04 -4.42 -1.14
CA TRP A 50 -7.00 -4.58 0.32
C TRP A 50 -8.05 -5.58 0.81
N ALA A 51 -9.27 -5.49 0.31
CA ALA A 51 -10.32 -6.46 0.67
C ALA A 51 -9.91 -7.89 0.27
N TYR A 52 -9.35 -8.09 -0.92
CA TYR A 52 -8.82 -9.40 -1.32
C TYR A 52 -7.68 -9.89 -0.43
N ASN A 53 -6.77 -9.01 -0.04
CA ASN A 53 -5.69 -9.37 0.88
C ASN A 53 -6.23 -9.83 2.24
N PHE A 54 -7.20 -9.11 2.80
CA PHE A 54 -7.86 -9.50 4.05
C PHE A 54 -8.63 -10.82 3.95
N LEU A 55 -9.12 -11.16 2.76
CA LEU A 55 -9.71 -12.47 2.45
C LEU A 55 -8.67 -13.58 2.20
N GLY A 56 -7.37 -13.28 2.34
CA GLY A 56 -6.29 -14.23 2.06
C GLY A 56 -5.95 -14.41 0.57
N ARG A 57 -6.51 -13.59 -0.30
CA ARG A 57 -6.35 -13.65 -1.76
C ARG A 57 -5.25 -12.69 -2.22
N VAL A 58 -4.01 -12.94 -1.79
CA VAL A 58 -2.87 -12.03 -2.00
C VAL A 58 -2.55 -11.82 -3.48
N ASP A 59 -2.58 -12.87 -4.29
CA ASP A 59 -2.30 -12.75 -5.72
C ASP A 59 -3.36 -11.93 -6.46
N ASP A 60 -4.62 -12.03 -6.05
CA ASP A 60 -5.69 -11.16 -6.53
C ASP A 60 -5.44 -9.71 -6.11
N ALA A 61 -5.03 -9.47 -4.88
CA ALA A 61 -4.68 -8.14 -4.39
C ALA A 61 -3.55 -7.50 -5.22
N ILE A 62 -2.51 -8.25 -5.55
CA ILE A 62 -1.41 -7.77 -6.41
C ILE A 62 -1.94 -7.43 -7.82
N ARG A 63 -2.79 -8.26 -8.41
CA ARG A 63 -3.41 -7.96 -9.72
C ARG A 63 -4.23 -6.68 -9.69
N GLU A 64 -4.99 -6.44 -8.64
CA GLU A 64 -5.75 -5.20 -8.46
C GLU A 64 -4.86 -3.97 -8.37
N CYS A 65 -3.77 -4.05 -7.62
CA CYS A 65 -2.78 -2.97 -7.56
C CYS A 65 -2.15 -2.67 -8.92
N LYS A 66 -1.86 -3.69 -9.73
CA LYS A 66 -1.37 -3.50 -11.11
C LYS A 66 -2.39 -2.78 -11.99
N LYS A 67 -3.67 -3.10 -11.88
CA LYS A 67 -4.75 -2.37 -12.56
C LYS A 67 -4.86 -0.92 -12.08
N ALA A 68 -4.70 -0.67 -10.79
CA ALA A 68 -4.66 0.68 -10.24
C ALA A 68 -3.54 1.52 -10.87
N ILE A 69 -2.36 0.94 -11.05
CA ILE A 69 -1.20 1.57 -11.69
C ILE A 69 -1.47 1.87 -13.18
N GLU A 70 -2.18 1.00 -13.88
CA GLU A 70 -2.59 1.25 -15.27
C GLU A 70 -3.54 2.45 -15.37
N VAL A 71 -4.43 2.63 -14.40
CA VAL A 71 -5.38 3.77 -14.35
C VAL A 71 -4.68 5.07 -13.98
N ASP A 72 -3.82 5.05 -12.97
CA ASP A 72 -3.04 6.22 -12.53
C ASP A 72 -1.63 5.80 -12.09
N PRO A 73 -0.65 5.85 -12.97
CA PRO A 73 0.74 5.51 -12.65
C PRO A 73 1.38 6.41 -11.58
N GLY A 74 0.81 7.58 -11.33
CA GLY A 74 1.29 8.53 -10.33
C GLY A 74 0.78 8.27 -8.91
N PHE A 75 -0.19 7.38 -8.73
CA PHE A 75 -0.73 7.03 -7.42
C PHE A 75 0.18 6.02 -6.72
N GLY A 76 0.77 6.39 -5.58
CA GLY A 76 1.82 5.63 -4.92
C GLY A 76 1.35 4.44 -4.10
N ASN A 77 0.13 4.46 -3.59
CA ASN A 77 -0.41 3.41 -2.73
C ASN A 77 -0.29 2.00 -3.32
N PRO A 78 -0.70 1.73 -4.58
CA PRO A 78 -0.61 0.37 -5.12
C PRO A 78 0.83 -0.15 -5.24
N TYR A 79 1.82 0.71 -5.49
CA TYR A 79 3.23 0.30 -5.51
C TYR A 79 3.69 -0.16 -4.13
N ASN A 80 3.38 0.59 -3.07
CA ASN A 80 3.69 0.22 -1.70
C ASN A 80 2.97 -1.06 -1.29
N ASP A 81 1.71 -1.20 -1.67
CA ASP A 81 0.90 -2.37 -1.32
C ASP A 81 1.43 -3.65 -1.98
N ILE A 82 1.82 -3.60 -3.26
CA ILE A 82 2.51 -4.72 -3.93
C ILE A 82 3.77 -5.10 -3.15
N GLY A 83 4.59 -4.11 -2.78
CA GLY A 83 5.78 -4.35 -1.99
C GLY A 83 5.48 -5.04 -0.66
N ALA A 84 4.47 -4.57 0.07
CA ALA A 84 4.04 -5.17 1.34
C ALA A 84 3.51 -6.60 1.16
N TYR A 85 2.73 -6.86 0.11
CA TYR A 85 2.22 -8.21 -0.19
C TYR A 85 3.34 -9.18 -0.57
N LEU A 86 4.33 -8.72 -1.35
CA LEU A 86 5.51 -9.53 -1.70
C LEU A 86 6.37 -9.83 -0.46
N ILE A 87 6.55 -8.88 0.45
CA ILE A 87 7.22 -9.13 1.74
C ILE A 87 6.50 -10.22 2.52
N ALA A 88 5.17 -10.16 2.62
CA ALA A 88 4.36 -11.16 3.31
C ALA A 88 4.47 -12.55 2.68
N LYS A 89 4.67 -12.63 1.35
CA LYS A 89 4.95 -13.89 0.63
C LYS A 89 6.38 -14.39 0.81
N GLY A 90 7.29 -13.58 1.29
CA GLY A 90 8.72 -13.87 1.37
C GLY A 90 9.52 -13.53 0.11
N ASP A 91 8.90 -12.89 -0.88
CA ASP A 91 9.53 -12.48 -2.15
C ASP A 91 10.25 -11.13 -1.99
N LEU A 92 11.22 -11.10 -1.08
CA LEU A 92 11.85 -9.86 -0.62
C LEU A 92 12.57 -9.08 -1.74
N ASP A 93 13.30 -9.77 -2.60
CA ASP A 93 14.05 -9.12 -3.68
C ASP A 93 13.11 -8.51 -4.72
N GLU A 94 11.99 -9.15 -5.01
CA GLU A 94 10.98 -8.63 -5.93
C GLU A 94 10.24 -7.41 -5.34
N ALA A 95 10.10 -7.34 -4.03
CA ALA A 95 9.43 -6.24 -3.34
C ALA A 95 10.19 -4.90 -3.47
N VAL A 96 11.52 -4.92 -3.51
CA VAL A 96 12.37 -3.71 -3.48
C VAL A 96 12.03 -2.72 -4.59
N PRO A 97 11.99 -3.09 -5.88
CA PRO A 97 11.70 -2.12 -6.94
C PRO A 97 10.30 -1.50 -6.81
N TRP A 98 9.31 -2.23 -6.33
CA TRP A 98 7.96 -1.68 -6.09
C TRP A 98 7.96 -0.61 -5.00
N LEU A 99 8.64 -0.87 -3.90
CA LEU A 99 8.75 0.09 -2.80
C LEU A 99 9.56 1.33 -3.19
N GLU A 100 10.63 1.16 -3.98
CA GLU A 100 11.39 2.30 -4.52
C GLU A 100 10.54 3.16 -5.48
N GLN A 101 9.69 2.56 -6.30
CA GLN A 101 8.74 3.29 -7.13
C GLN A 101 7.69 4.03 -6.28
N ALA A 102 7.21 3.45 -5.19
CA ALA A 102 6.30 4.12 -4.27
C ALA A 102 6.90 5.42 -3.70
N LYS A 103 8.20 5.41 -3.35
CA LYS A 103 8.91 6.61 -2.88
C LYS A 103 8.89 7.75 -3.90
N GLN A 104 8.92 7.43 -5.19
CA GLN A 104 8.98 8.39 -6.29
C GLN A 104 7.61 8.86 -6.79
N ALA A 105 6.53 8.21 -6.37
CA ALA A 105 5.20 8.51 -6.86
C ALA A 105 4.80 9.97 -6.51
N PRO A 106 4.31 10.76 -7.48
CA PRO A 106 3.97 12.16 -7.22
C PRO A 106 2.75 12.34 -6.33
N ARG A 107 1.83 11.39 -6.33
CA ARG A 107 0.60 11.41 -5.53
C ARG A 107 0.60 10.25 -4.54
N TYR A 108 1.22 10.46 -3.38
CA TYR A 108 1.27 9.47 -2.31
C TYR A 108 1.33 10.12 -0.93
N GLU A 109 0.33 9.86 -0.14
CA GLU A 109 0.30 10.13 1.30
C GLU A 109 -0.31 8.90 2.01
N PRO A 110 0.26 8.44 3.12
CA PRO A 110 1.47 8.94 3.80
C PRO A 110 2.78 8.33 3.26
N ARG A 111 3.75 9.19 2.94
CA ARG A 111 5.01 8.85 2.26
C ARG A 111 6.00 8.02 3.07
N HIS A 112 5.83 7.91 4.37
CA HIS A 112 6.75 7.16 5.23
C HIS A 112 6.61 5.64 5.08
N PHE A 113 5.48 5.11 4.63
CA PHE A 113 5.24 3.67 4.55
C PHE A 113 6.23 2.88 3.68
N PRO A 114 6.60 3.30 2.46
CA PRO A 114 7.58 2.54 1.67
C PRO A 114 8.95 2.46 2.34
N TYR A 115 9.36 3.50 3.07
CA TYR A 115 10.58 3.48 3.87
C TYR A 115 10.48 2.50 5.04
N MET A 116 9.37 2.47 5.76
CA MET A 116 9.12 1.48 6.81
C MET A 116 9.18 0.05 6.27
N ASN A 117 8.53 -0.22 5.16
CA ASN A 117 8.50 -1.54 4.54
C ASN A 117 9.90 -1.97 4.07
N LEU A 118 10.67 -1.07 3.47
CA LEU A 118 12.08 -1.34 3.12
C LEU A 118 12.94 -1.58 4.35
N GLY A 119 12.74 -0.82 5.42
CA GLY A 119 13.43 -1.03 6.69
C GLY A 119 13.20 -2.45 7.23
N ARG A 120 11.95 -2.90 7.25
CA ARG A 120 11.59 -4.27 7.65
C ARG A 120 12.21 -5.33 6.74
N LEU A 121 12.15 -5.10 5.43
CA LEU A 121 12.71 -5.97 4.41
C LEU A 121 14.22 -6.13 4.59
N TYR A 122 14.96 -5.04 4.72
CA TYR A 122 16.40 -5.09 4.91
C TYR A 122 16.79 -5.71 6.25
N ALA A 123 16.04 -5.45 7.33
CA ALA A 123 16.23 -6.14 8.61
C ALA A 123 16.05 -7.65 8.48
N ALA A 124 15.00 -8.10 7.76
CA ALA A 124 14.76 -9.51 7.49
C ALA A 124 15.87 -10.18 6.67
N LYS A 125 16.53 -9.41 5.79
CA LYS A 125 17.71 -9.86 5.02
C LYS A 125 19.03 -9.80 5.81
N GLY A 126 19.02 -9.33 7.06
CA GLY A 126 20.24 -9.11 7.85
C GLY A 126 21.06 -7.87 7.44
N MET A 127 20.49 -7.02 6.58
CA MET A 127 21.14 -5.81 6.09
C MET A 127 20.88 -4.63 7.04
N MET A 128 21.42 -4.71 8.25
CA MET A 128 21.08 -3.85 9.39
C MET A 128 21.31 -2.37 9.12
N GLN A 129 22.43 -2.01 8.45
CA GLN A 129 22.75 -0.60 8.14
C GLN A 129 21.74 0.01 7.15
N GLN A 130 21.31 -0.74 6.14
CA GLN A 130 20.28 -0.30 5.22
C GLN A 130 18.93 -0.17 5.94
N ALA A 131 18.58 -1.13 6.79
CA ALA A 131 17.37 -1.07 7.58
C ALA A 131 17.31 0.20 8.45
N ILE A 132 18.39 0.53 9.13
CA ILE A 132 18.51 1.74 9.96
C ILE A 132 18.27 2.99 9.12
N ARG A 133 18.94 3.13 7.97
CA ARG A 133 18.76 4.29 7.09
C ARG A 133 17.32 4.46 6.63
N GLU A 134 16.64 3.38 6.26
CA GLU A 134 15.25 3.43 5.83
C GLU A 134 14.31 3.85 6.97
N PHE A 135 14.47 3.32 8.17
CA PHE A 135 13.68 3.72 9.33
C PHE A 135 13.94 5.16 9.76
N GLU A 136 15.20 5.62 9.72
CA GLU A 136 15.55 7.02 9.98
C GLU A 136 14.85 7.94 8.98
N ARG A 137 14.87 7.59 7.69
CA ARG A 137 14.16 8.36 6.67
C ARG A 137 12.66 8.36 6.86
N ALA A 138 12.07 7.24 7.29
CA ALA A 138 10.65 7.18 7.64
C ALA A 138 10.31 8.15 8.78
N LEU A 139 11.15 8.24 9.81
CA LEU A 139 10.97 9.16 10.94
C LEU A 139 11.16 10.64 10.58
N GLU A 140 11.99 10.95 9.58
CA GLU A 140 12.07 12.33 9.05
C GLU A 140 10.74 12.75 8.41
N LEU A 141 10.04 11.81 7.75
CA LEU A 141 8.75 12.06 7.11
C LEU A 141 7.57 12.01 8.10
N GLN A 142 7.65 11.14 9.09
CA GLN A 142 6.64 10.95 10.13
C GLN A 142 7.31 10.88 11.52
N PRO A 143 7.63 12.03 12.14
CA PRO A 143 8.25 12.07 13.47
C PRO A 143 7.38 11.38 14.52
N GLY A 144 8.02 10.59 15.39
CA GLY A 144 7.32 9.90 16.48
C GLY A 144 6.54 8.66 16.05
N GLU A 145 6.76 8.13 14.83
CA GLU A 145 6.11 6.89 14.41
C GLU A 145 6.63 5.71 15.25
N PRO A 146 5.75 5.08 16.09
CA PRO A 146 6.22 4.17 17.15
C PRO A 146 6.87 2.89 16.61
N THR A 147 6.42 2.39 15.46
CA THR A 147 7.00 1.19 14.85
C THR A 147 8.44 1.42 14.41
N CYS A 148 8.71 2.56 13.76
CA CYS A 148 10.06 2.93 13.32
C CYS A 148 10.98 3.15 14.52
N GLU A 149 10.52 3.86 15.54
CA GLU A 149 11.30 4.07 16.77
C GLU A 149 11.66 2.75 17.46
N GLY A 150 10.70 1.83 17.56
CA GLY A 150 10.91 0.52 18.15
C GLY A 150 11.89 -0.35 17.37
N PHE A 151 11.83 -0.34 16.03
CA PHE A 151 12.80 -1.05 15.19
C PHE A 151 14.20 -0.46 15.30
N LEU A 152 14.33 0.88 15.24
CA LEU A 152 15.63 1.55 15.38
C LEU A 152 16.30 1.26 16.71
N ALA A 153 15.55 1.31 17.81
CA ALA A 153 16.10 1.00 19.13
C ALA A 153 16.66 -0.43 19.18
N ARG A 154 15.92 -1.41 18.64
CA ARG A 154 16.35 -2.82 18.59
C ARG A 154 17.56 -3.02 17.69
N LEU A 155 17.57 -2.44 16.49
CA LEU A 155 18.67 -2.58 15.54
C LEU A 155 19.97 -1.96 16.07
N ARG A 156 19.88 -0.78 16.67
CA ARG A 156 21.04 -0.12 17.30
C ARG A 156 21.58 -0.92 18.46
N ALA A 157 20.73 -1.52 19.28
CA ALA A 157 21.17 -2.38 20.38
C ALA A 157 21.92 -3.64 19.91
N LEU A 158 21.58 -4.17 18.72
CA LEU A 158 22.28 -5.32 18.13
C LEU A 158 23.66 -4.98 17.55
N LEU A 159 23.93 -3.71 17.27
CA LEU A 159 25.18 -3.24 16.67
C LEU A 159 26.17 -2.69 17.71
N ASN A 160 25.76 -2.53 18.96
CA ASN A 160 26.59 -2.11 20.10
C ASN A 160 27.00 -3.32 20.95
#